data_32a69ebd31c35456c64ccec0c664160b
#
_entry.id   32a69ebd31c35456c64ccec0c664160b
#
_cell.length_a   1.000
_cell.length_b   1.000
_cell.length_c   1.000
_cell.angle_alpha   90.00
_cell.angle_beta   90.00
_cell.angle_gamma   90.00
#
_symmetry.space_group_name_H-M   'P 1'
#
loop_
_entity.id
_entity.type
_entity.pdbx_description
1 polymer ?
#
loop_
_entity_poly.entity_id
_entity_poly.type
_entity_poly.pdbx_seq_one_letter_code
_entity_poly.pdbx_strand_id
1 'polypeptide(L)'
;MIEFQNKLEKNSLEIDRFLDSYLPSGNGLNSKLFEAMRYSSISGGKKIRAYLVLESGRFISAINNKTLSKSKYNELIAVGSAIEAIHSYSLIHDDLPAMDNSPVRRGKAANHVKFDYHTAILA
;
A
#
# COMPACT_ATOMS: atom_id res chain seq x y z
N MET A 1 -18.85 4.74 -14.95
CA MET A 1 -18.05 5.46 -13.94
C MET A 1 -18.20 4.86 -12.55
N ILE A 2 -19.41 4.67 -12.03
CA ILE A 2 -19.68 4.05 -10.71
C ILE A 2 -19.09 2.63 -10.59
N GLU A 3 -19.20 1.80 -11.62
CA GLU A 3 -18.66 0.43 -11.61
C GLU A 3 -17.12 0.39 -11.46
N PHE A 4 -16.40 1.27 -12.14
CA PHE A 4 -14.96 1.38 -12.01
C PHE A 4 -14.54 1.80 -10.60
N GLN A 5 -15.23 2.80 -10.04
CA GLN A 5 -14.97 3.27 -8.68
C GLN A 5 -15.19 2.15 -7.65
N ASN A 6 -16.28 1.39 -7.78
CA ASN A 6 -16.58 0.26 -6.89
C ASN A 6 -15.51 -0.85 -6.99
N LYS A 7 -15.02 -1.15 -8.21
CA LYS A 7 -13.93 -2.12 -8.40
C LYS A 7 -12.64 -1.64 -7.75
N LEU A 8 -12.30 -0.37 -7.93
CA LEU A 8 -11.10 0.23 -7.36
C LEU A 8 -11.14 0.23 -5.83
N GLU A 9 -12.27 0.58 -5.24
CA GLU A 9 -12.48 0.56 -3.79
C GLU A 9 -12.38 -0.85 -3.23
N LYS A 10 -13.03 -1.83 -3.84
CA LYS A 10 -12.94 -3.24 -3.45
C LYS A 10 -11.50 -3.74 -3.47
N ASN A 11 -10.76 -3.45 -4.54
CA ASN A 11 -9.35 -3.84 -4.63
C ASN A 11 -8.50 -3.14 -3.57
N SER A 12 -8.72 -1.86 -3.32
CA SER A 12 -8.02 -1.13 -2.27
C SER A 12 -8.19 -1.79 -0.90
N LEU A 13 -9.42 -2.21 -0.55
CA LEU A 13 -9.69 -2.92 0.69
C LEU A 13 -9.00 -4.30 0.77
N GLU A 14 -8.91 -5.03 -0.34
CA GLU A 14 -8.21 -6.32 -0.38
C GLU A 14 -6.70 -6.13 -0.18
N ILE A 15 -6.11 -5.13 -0.80
CA ILE A 15 -4.70 -4.78 -0.62
C ILE A 15 -4.42 -4.33 0.81
N ASP A 16 -5.27 -3.49 1.39
CA ASP A 16 -5.12 -3.05 2.77
C ASP A 16 -5.19 -4.23 3.75
N ARG A 17 -6.11 -5.18 3.56
CA ARG A 17 -6.19 -6.41 4.37
C ARG A 17 -4.95 -7.28 4.23
N PHE A 18 -4.42 -7.43 3.02
CA PHE A 18 -3.19 -8.18 2.80
C PHE A 18 -2.01 -7.52 3.53
N LEU A 19 -1.83 -6.21 3.35
CA LEU A 19 -0.78 -5.45 4.04
C LEU A 19 -0.95 -5.51 5.57
N ASP A 20 -2.18 -5.41 6.07
CA ASP A 20 -2.49 -5.50 7.49
C ASP A 20 -2.07 -6.85 8.09
N SER A 21 -2.28 -7.94 7.36
CA SER A 21 -1.89 -9.29 7.79
C SER A 21 -0.39 -9.57 7.65
N TYR A 22 0.30 -8.90 6.73
CA TYR A 22 1.69 -9.19 6.37
C TYR A 22 2.70 -8.28 7.06
N LEU A 23 2.36 -7.00 7.22
CA LEU A 23 3.26 -6.04 7.87
C LEU A 23 3.42 -6.37 9.36
N PRO A 24 4.65 -6.25 9.89
CA PRO A 24 4.92 -6.57 11.28
C PRO A 24 4.08 -5.70 12.21
N SER A 25 3.68 -6.30 13.31
CA SER A 25 3.00 -5.64 14.43
C SER A 25 3.51 -6.23 15.73
N GLY A 26 3.37 -5.52 16.82
CA GLY A 26 3.73 -6.05 18.13
C GLY A 26 4.21 -4.99 19.12
N ASN A 27 4.40 -5.45 20.35
CA ASN A 27 4.91 -4.65 21.46
C ASN A 27 6.41 -4.94 21.64
N GLY A 28 7.22 -3.92 21.80
CA GLY A 28 8.66 -4.09 22.02
C GLY A 28 9.47 -2.94 21.43
N LEU A 29 10.79 -3.13 21.34
CA LEU A 29 11.72 -2.09 20.89
C LEU A 29 11.40 -1.53 19.49
N ASN A 30 10.85 -2.35 18.60
CA ASN A 30 10.55 -1.97 17.22
C ASN A 30 9.08 -1.55 17.01
N SER A 31 8.25 -1.50 18.06
CA SER A 31 6.81 -1.20 17.94
C SER A 31 6.55 0.12 17.19
N LYS A 32 7.30 1.15 17.52
CA LYS A 32 7.17 2.48 16.89
C LYS A 32 7.45 2.44 15.38
N LEU A 33 8.47 1.69 14.97
CA LEU A 33 8.79 1.50 13.55
C LEU A 33 7.66 0.74 12.84
N PHE A 34 7.17 -0.34 13.43
CA PHE A 34 6.06 -1.12 12.85
C PHE A 34 4.79 -0.29 12.73
N GLU A 35 4.47 0.53 13.72
CA GLU A 35 3.35 1.47 13.66
C GLU A 35 3.54 2.50 12.54
N ALA A 36 4.74 3.05 12.37
CA ALA A 36 5.04 4.01 11.32
C ALA A 36 4.90 3.42 9.92
N MET A 37 5.39 2.19 9.70
CA MET A 37 5.22 1.45 8.44
C MET A 37 3.72 1.23 8.14
N ARG A 38 2.96 0.76 9.11
CA ARG A 38 1.51 0.49 8.99
C ARG A 38 0.70 1.75 8.76
N TYR A 39 1.02 2.83 9.48
CA TYR A 39 0.36 4.12 9.37
C TYR A 39 0.35 4.67 7.93
N SER A 40 1.47 4.54 7.22
CA SER A 40 1.58 5.07 5.85
C SER A 40 1.10 4.08 4.78
N SER A 41 1.23 2.77 5.02
CA SER A 41 0.96 1.75 4.00
C SER A 41 -0.51 1.30 3.96
N ILE A 42 -1.18 1.18 5.12
CA ILE A 42 -2.52 0.57 5.20
C ILE A 42 -3.62 1.61 5.02
N SER A 43 -3.46 2.81 5.49
CA SER A 43 -4.56 3.75 5.55
C SER A 43 -4.63 4.71 4.37
N GLY A 44 -5.55 4.43 3.45
CA GLY A 44 -5.96 5.36 2.42
C GLY A 44 -5.23 5.25 1.09
N GLY A 45 -5.74 6.00 0.13
CA GLY A 45 -5.32 5.95 -1.25
C GLY A 45 -6.06 4.90 -2.06
N LYS A 46 -6.09 5.12 -3.37
CA LYS A 46 -6.87 4.29 -4.30
C LYS A 46 -6.16 2.99 -4.71
N LYS A 47 -4.92 2.76 -4.26
CA LYS A 47 -4.09 1.59 -4.60
C LYS A 47 -4.09 1.29 -6.11
N ILE A 48 -3.91 2.32 -6.92
CA ILE A 48 -4.05 2.24 -8.38
C ILE A 48 -3.00 1.32 -9.00
N ARG A 49 -1.78 1.27 -8.46
CA ARG A 49 -0.70 0.41 -8.95
C ARG A 49 -1.05 -1.06 -8.76
N ALA A 50 -1.56 -1.42 -7.58
CA ALA A 50 -2.05 -2.76 -7.31
C ALA A 50 -3.26 -3.11 -8.19
N TYR A 51 -4.19 -2.17 -8.40
CA TYR A 51 -5.30 -2.35 -9.33
C TYR A 51 -4.82 -2.70 -10.74
N LEU A 52 -3.82 -1.99 -11.26
CA LEU A 52 -3.25 -2.27 -12.58
C LEU A 52 -2.61 -3.66 -12.64
N VAL A 53 -1.93 -4.11 -11.59
CA VAL A 53 -1.38 -5.48 -11.52
C VAL A 53 -2.51 -6.52 -11.63
N LEU A 54 -3.58 -6.35 -10.87
CA LEU A 54 -4.73 -7.27 -10.88
C LEU A 54 -5.44 -7.29 -12.23
N GLU A 55 -5.69 -6.13 -12.84
CA GLU A 55 -6.35 -6.05 -14.16
C GLU A 55 -5.45 -6.61 -15.27
N SER A 56 -4.15 -6.39 -15.22
CA SER A 56 -3.20 -7.00 -16.17
C SER A 56 -3.24 -8.53 -16.08
N GLY A 57 -3.26 -9.09 -14.87
CA GLY A 57 -3.38 -10.54 -14.67
C GLY A 57 -4.70 -11.11 -15.20
N ARG A 58 -5.82 -10.40 -14.97
CA ARG A 58 -7.14 -10.77 -15.51
C ARG A 58 -7.14 -10.72 -17.03
N PHE A 59 -6.59 -9.65 -17.60
CA PHE A 59 -6.50 -9.48 -19.06
C PHE A 59 -5.70 -10.59 -19.71
N ILE A 60 -4.49 -10.90 -19.20
CA ILE A 60 -3.65 -11.99 -19.72
C ILE A 60 -4.35 -13.35 -19.60
N SER A 61 -5.07 -13.60 -18.52
CA SER A 61 -5.85 -14.84 -18.39
C SER A 61 -6.96 -14.92 -19.45
N ALA A 62 -7.67 -13.82 -19.69
CA ALA A 62 -8.77 -13.75 -20.65
C ALA A 62 -8.30 -13.99 -22.08
N ILE A 63 -7.20 -13.35 -22.54
CA ILE A 63 -6.68 -13.55 -23.91
C ILE A 63 -6.15 -14.97 -24.15
N ASN A 64 -5.77 -15.67 -23.09
CA ASN A 64 -5.36 -17.09 -23.16
C ASN A 64 -6.52 -18.07 -22.96
N ASN A 65 -7.78 -17.59 -22.96
CA ASN A 65 -8.97 -18.39 -22.70
C ASN A 65 -8.90 -19.19 -21.39
N LYS A 66 -8.25 -18.64 -20.36
CA LYS A 66 -8.10 -19.24 -19.03
C LYS A 66 -8.82 -18.40 -17.99
N THR A 67 -9.43 -19.05 -17.02
CA THR A 67 -9.91 -18.38 -15.81
C THR A 67 -8.77 -18.19 -14.83
N LEU A 68 -8.70 -17.00 -14.24
CA LEU A 68 -7.72 -16.71 -13.20
C LEU A 68 -8.03 -17.55 -11.95
N SER A 69 -7.17 -18.51 -11.62
CA SER A 69 -7.34 -19.34 -10.42
C SER A 69 -7.17 -18.50 -9.15
N LYS A 70 -7.74 -18.99 -8.04
CA LYS A 70 -7.62 -18.33 -6.73
C LYS A 70 -6.15 -18.20 -6.30
N SER A 71 -5.32 -19.21 -6.56
CA SER A 71 -3.89 -19.17 -6.27
C SER A 71 -3.20 -18.03 -7.02
N LYS A 72 -3.41 -17.93 -8.34
CA LYS A 72 -2.85 -16.87 -9.16
C LYS A 72 -3.37 -15.48 -8.77
N TYR A 73 -4.63 -15.39 -8.40
CA TYR A 73 -5.18 -14.14 -7.88
C TYR A 73 -4.48 -13.70 -6.59
N ASN A 74 -4.24 -14.62 -5.66
CA ASN A 74 -3.51 -14.31 -4.42
C ASN A 74 -2.05 -13.89 -4.68
N GLU A 75 -1.39 -14.49 -5.67
CA GLU A 75 -0.05 -14.06 -6.11
C GLU A 75 -0.08 -12.61 -6.64
N LEU A 76 -1.09 -12.25 -7.43
CA LEU A 76 -1.26 -10.87 -7.92
C LEU A 76 -1.55 -9.89 -6.79
N ILE A 77 -2.32 -10.26 -5.78
CA ILE A 77 -2.53 -9.45 -4.57
C ILE A 77 -1.20 -9.21 -3.86
N ALA A 78 -0.37 -10.25 -3.68
CA ALA A 78 0.94 -10.11 -3.05
C ALA A 78 1.87 -9.17 -3.84
N VAL A 79 1.96 -9.33 -5.16
CA VAL A 79 2.76 -8.46 -6.04
C VAL A 79 2.24 -7.03 -6.02
N GLY A 80 0.93 -6.83 -6.15
CA GLY A 80 0.31 -5.50 -6.08
C GLY A 80 0.56 -4.81 -4.73
N SER A 81 0.48 -5.57 -3.64
CA SER A 81 0.76 -5.07 -2.28
C SER A 81 2.22 -4.67 -2.11
N ALA A 82 3.17 -5.46 -2.65
CA ALA A 82 4.59 -5.12 -2.62
C ALA A 82 4.88 -3.80 -3.36
N ILE A 83 4.28 -3.61 -4.53
CA ILE A 83 4.43 -2.36 -5.31
C ILE A 83 3.82 -1.16 -4.54
N GLU A 84 2.68 -1.32 -3.89
CA GLU A 84 2.08 -0.26 -3.07
C GLU A 84 2.89 0.01 -1.80
N ALA A 85 3.54 -0.99 -1.20
CA ALA A 85 4.46 -0.79 -0.08
C ALA A 85 5.67 0.05 -0.50
N ILE A 86 6.31 -0.26 -1.64
CA ILE A 86 7.40 0.54 -2.21
C ILE A 86 6.93 1.97 -2.50
N HIS A 87 5.72 2.14 -3.02
CA HIS A 87 5.16 3.46 -3.23
C HIS A 87 4.93 4.22 -1.92
N SER A 88 4.45 3.56 -0.88
CA SER A 88 4.26 4.18 0.44
C SER A 88 5.60 4.61 1.04
N TYR A 89 6.63 3.77 0.93
CA TYR A 89 8.00 4.08 1.30
C TYR A 89 8.50 5.35 0.58
N SER A 90 8.34 5.44 -0.75
CA SER A 90 8.76 6.62 -1.50
C SER A 90 8.07 7.90 -1.02
N LEU A 91 6.76 7.81 -0.71
CA LEU A 91 6.00 8.97 -0.22
C LEU A 91 6.43 9.41 1.19
N ILE A 92 6.79 8.47 2.07
CA ILE A 92 7.35 8.82 3.40
C ILE A 92 8.64 9.62 3.22
N HIS A 93 9.51 9.20 2.30
CA HIS A 93 10.79 9.85 2.05
C HIS A 93 10.62 11.19 1.34
N ASP A 94 9.71 11.30 0.39
CA ASP A 94 9.39 12.59 -0.27
C ASP A 94 8.94 13.64 0.75
N ASP A 95 8.18 13.25 1.78
CA ASP A 95 7.67 14.17 2.80
C ASP A 95 8.73 14.65 3.81
N LEU A 96 9.91 14.03 3.87
CA LEU A 96 10.95 14.38 4.83
C LEU A 96 11.39 15.84 4.70
N PRO A 97 11.84 16.47 5.82
CA PRO A 97 12.36 17.86 5.79
C PRO A 97 13.50 18.08 4.81
N ALA A 98 14.30 17.05 4.51
CA ALA A 98 15.38 17.12 3.53
C ALA A 98 14.91 17.04 2.07
N MET A 99 13.64 16.73 1.83
CA MET A 99 13.01 16.62 0.52
C MET A 99 11.93 17.69 0.37
N ASP A 100 10.64 17.32 0.28
CA ASP A 100 9.54 18.27 0.09
C ASP A 100 9.14 19.01 1.38
N ASN A 101 9.59 18.55 2.54
CA ASN A 101 9.23 19.08 3.86
C ASN A 101 7.72 19.23 4.04
N SER A 102 6.97 18.23 3.62
CA SER A 102 5.51 18.26 3.69
C SER A 102 5.01 17.80 5.07
N PRO A 103 4.31 18.65 5.83
CA PRO A 103 3.80 18.26 7.15
C PRO A 103 2.55 17.35 7.06
N VAL A 104 1.91 17.28 5.90
CA VAL A 104 0.62 16.60 5.71
C VAL A 104 0.63 15.75 4.45
N ARG A 105 0.10 14.52 4.54
CA ARG A 105 -0.15 13.62 3.42
C ARG A 105 -1.55 13.03 3.51
N ARG A 106 -2.34 13.15 2.43
CA ARG A 106 -3.72 12.63 2.34
C ARG A 106 -4.62 13.09 3.50
N GLY A 107 -4.47 14.35 3.93
CA GLY A 107 -5.25 14.93 5.03
C GLY A 107 -4.84 14.46 6.43
N LYS A 108 -3.73 13.72 6.57
CA LYS A 108 -3.16 13.28 7.84
C LYS A 108 -1.75 13.83 8.00
N ALA A 109 -1.25 13.87 9.25
CA ALA A 109 0.14 14.23 9.50
C ALA A 109 1.09 13.32 8.71
N ALA A 110 2.13 13.90 8.11
CA ALA A 110 3.17 13.11 7.46
C ALA A 110 3.89 12.21 8.50
N ASN A 111 4.53 11.15 8.04
CA ASN A 111 5.11 10.12 8.94
C ASN A 111 6.11 10.72 9.93
N HIS A 112 7.02 11.59 9.47
CA HIS A 112 8.02 12.25 10.31
C HIS A 112 7.42 13.23 11.33
N VAL A 113 6.22 13.75 11.06
CA VAL A 113 5.48 14.63 12.01
C VAL A 113 4.73 13.78 13.04
N LYS A 114 4.13 12.66 12.60
CA LYS A 114 3.36 11.77 13.48
C LYS A 114 4.27 11.00 14.46
N PHE A 115 5.41 10.53 14.00
CA PHE A 115 6.34 9.71 14.80
C PHE A 115 7.61 10.51 15.14
N ASP A 116 8.58 10.55 14.27
CA ASP A 116 9.76 11.41 14.25
C ASP A 116 10.55 11.21 12.95
N TYR A 117 11.56 12.04 12.74
CA TYR A 117 12.42 12.01 11.55
C TYR A 117 13.16 10.68 11.38
N HIS A 118 13.75 10.16 12.45
CA HIS A 118 14.55 8.93 12.38
C HIS A 118 13.69 7.71 12.09
N THR A 119 12.53 7.62 12.73
CA THR A 119 11.56 6.56 12.49
C THR A 119 11.05 6.59 11.06
N ALA A 120 10.77 7.78 10.52
CA ALA A 120 10.28 7.94 9.15
C ALA A 120 11.33 7.55 8.08
N ILE A 121 12.63 7.75 8.35
CA ILE A 121 13.70 7.27 7.45
C ILE A 121 13.72 5.74 7.33
N LEU A 122 13.40 5.04 8.42
CA LEU A 122 13.46 3.58 8.48
C LEU A 122 12.14 2.91 8.06
N ALA A 123 11.02 3.63 8.09
CA ALA A 123 9.69 3.12 7.77
C ALA A 123 9.45 3.06 6.27
#